data_338f6df97f91eda13d881ff12f8b1f26
#
_entry.id   338f6df97f91eda13d881ff12f8b1f26
#
_cell.length_a   1.000
_cell.length_b   1.000
_cell.length_c   1.000
_cell.angle_alpha   90.00
_cell.angle_beta   90.00
_cell.angle_gamma   90.00
#
_symmetry.space_group_name_H-M   'P 1'
#
loop_
_entity.id
_entity.type
_entity.pdbx_description
1 polymer ?
#
loop_
_entity_poly.entity_id
_entity_poly.type
_entity_poly.pdbx_seq_one_letter_code
_entity_poly.pdbx_strand_id
1 'polypeptide(L)'
;MRIANDHTNVVLIEKDGEKLKYIPVNGETNEGLTDRTLLNLADIYDFANTVDVEDLKHVLDPQIKCNMAIAEEGLRNNYGANIGSVLLKMAGENPDVRTRARAMAAAGSDARMNGCEMPVVICSGSGNQGMTTSIPVIVY
;
A
#
# COMPACT_ATOMS: atom_id res chain seq x y z
N MET A 1 -21.44 -10.99 -13.22
CA MET A 1 -20.34 -10.12 -13.70
C MET A 1 -19.03 -10.91 -13.71
N ARG A 2 -18.19 -10.71 -14.72
CA ARG A 2 -16.86 -11.31 -14.84
C ARG A 2 -15.81 -10.22 -15.06
N ILE A 3 -14.71 -10.30 -14.33
CA ILE A 3 -13.55 -9.42 -14.44
C ILE A 3 -12.38 -10.27 -14.93
N ALA A 4 -11.54 -9.75 -15.81
CA ALA A 4 -10.37 -10.44 -16.33
C ALA A 4 -9.17 -9.51 -16.38
N ASN A 5 -8.00 -10.04 -16.03
CA ASN A 5 -6.66 -9.42 -16.03
C ASN A 5 -6.48 -8.31 -14.98
N ASP A 6 -7.28 -7.24 -15.00
CA ASP A 6 -7.21 -6.12 -14.07
C ASP A 6 -8.49 -5.98 -13.24
N HIS A 7 -8.40 -5.44 -12.03
CA HIS A 7 -9.54 -5.29 -11.10
C HIS A 7 -10.68 -4.45 -11.66
N THR A 8 -10.39 -3.54 -12.57
CA THR A 8 -11.39 -2.64 -13.21
C THR A 8 -11.88 -3.14 -14.56
N ASN A 9 -11.24 -4.18 -15.12
CA ASN A 9 -11.56 -4.70 -16.45
C ASN A 9 -12.77 -5.65 -16.41
N VAL A 10 -13.97 -5.07 -16.40
CA VAL A 10 -15.23 -5.83 -16.45
C VAL A 10 -15.49 -6.30 -17.89
N VAL A 11 -15.36 -7.60 -18.13
CA VAL A 11 -15.52 -8.23 -19.46
C VAL A 11 -16.88 -8.85 -19.71
N LEU A 12 -17.66 -9.12 -18.66
CA LEU A 12 -19.02 -9.64 -18.79
C LEU A 12 -19.92 -9.03 -17.72
N ILE A 13 -21.06 -8.49 -18.14
CA ILE A 13 -22.22 -8.18 -17.29
C ILE A 13 -23.40 -8.94 -17.87
N GLU A 14 -24.02 -9.78 -17.06
CA GLU A 14 -25.19 -10.55 -17.43
C GLU A 14 -26.26 -10.39 -16.34
N LYS A 15 -27.51 -10.24 -16.75
CA LYS A 15 -28.68 -10.18 -15.87
C LYS A 15 -29.80 -10.98 -16.48
N ASP A 16 -30.37 -11.89 -15.72
CA ASP A 16 -31.54 -12.71 -16.12
C ASP A 16 -31.36 -13.45 -17.47
N GLY A 17 -30.10 -13.87 -17.77
CA GLY A 17 -29.74 -14.54 -19.01
C GLY A 17 -29.41 -13.60 -20.18
N GLU A 18 -29.60 -12.29 -20.03
CA GLU A 18 -29.26 -11.29 -21.02
C GLU A 18 -27.85 -10.71 -20.77
N LYS A 19 -27.00 -10.73 -21.81
CA LYS A 19 -25.65 -10.14 -21.77
C LYS A 19 -25.72 -8.66 -22.04
N LEU A 20 -25.59 -7.85 -20.99
CA LEU A 20 -25.54 -6.38 -21.07
C LEU A 20 -24.17 -5.87 -21.55
N LYS A 21 -23.09 -6.61 -21.27
CA LYS A 21 -21.73 -6.33 -21.73
C LYS A 21 -21.01 -7.65 -21.95
N TYR A 22 -20.29 -7.77 -23.08
CA TYR A 22 -19.42 -8.89 -23.32
C TYR A 22 -18.19 -8.45 -24.14
N ILE A 23 -17.02 -8.65 -23.60
CA ILE A 23 -15.73 -8.44 -24.27
C ILE A 23 -15.02 -9.78 -24.28
N PRO A 24 -14.70 -10.36 -25.46
CA PRO A 24 -13.92 -11.58 -25.55
C PRO A 24 -12.54 -11.39 -24.89
N VAL A 25 -12.16 -12.32 -24.02
CA VAL A 25 -10.83 -12.34 -23.43
C VAL A 25 -9.97 -13.26 -24.28
N ASN A 26 -9.14 -12.70 -25.14
CA ASN A 26 -8.21 -13.44 -26.00
C ASN A 26 -6.86 -13.51 -25.27
N GLY A 27 -6.60 -14.64 -24.60
CA GLY A 27 -5.30 -14.94 -24.01
C GLY A 27 -4.80 -13.98 -22.93
N GLU A 28 -3.67 -14.29 -22.32
CA GLU A 28 -2.94 -13.40 -21.45
C GLU A 28 -2.29 -12.29 -22.29
N THR A 29 -2.87 -11.10 -22.27
CA THR A 29 -2.18 -9.94 -22.82
C THR A 29 -1.20 -9.42 -21.76
N ASN A 30 0.05 -9.81 -21.88
CA ASN A 30 1.16 -9.16 -21.20
C ASN A 30 1.53 -7.81 -21.84
N GLU A 31 0.66 -7.27 -22.70
CA GLU A 31 0.87 -5.98 -23.34
C GLU A 31 0.83 -4.86 -22.29
N GLY A 32 1.98 -4.23 -22.09
CA GLY A 32 2.14 -3.09 -21.20
C GLY A 32 2.69 -3.41 -19.80
N LEU A 33 2.98 -4.66 -19.46
CA LEU A 33 3.69 -4.96 -18.22
C LEU A 33 5.19 -4.68 -18.37
N THR A 34 5.73 -3.97 -17.39
CA THR A 34 7.18 -3.74 -17.29
C THR A 34 7.93 -5.07 -17.23
N ASP A 35 8.95 -5.23 -18.05
CA ASP A 35 9.83 -6.40 -18.00
C ASP A 35 10.65 -6.39 -16.69
N ARG A 36 10.22 -7.20 -15.73
CA ARG A 36 10.85 -7.31 -14.41
C ARG A 36 12.17 -8.08 -14.46
N THR A 37 12.52 -8.74 -15.56
CA THR A 37 13.82 -9.42 -15.70
C THR A 37 14.97 -8.45 -15.82
N LEU A 38 14.69 -7.19 -16.16
CA LEU A 38 15.66 -6.10 -16.21
C LEU A 38 16.09 -5.61 -14.82
N LEU A 39 15.29 -5.91 -13.77
CA LEU A 39 15.61 -5.48 -12.42
C LEU A 39 16.81 -6.27 -11.87
N ASN A 40 17.86 -5.56 -11.51
CA ASN A 40 19.01 -6.10 -10.79
C ASN A 40 19.45 -5.13 -9.68
N LEU A 41 20.15 -5.65 -8.70
CA LEU A 41 20.49 -4.89 -7.50
C LEU A 41 21.44 -3.72 -7.78
N ALA A 42 22.33 -3.87 -8.75
CA ALA A 42 23.30 -2.83 -9.12
C ALA A 42 22.59 -1.60 -9.71
N ASP A 43 21.68 -1.82 -10.66
CA ASP A 43 20.92 -0.73 -11.30
C ASP A 43 19.95 -0.06 -10.32
N ILE A 44 19.32 -0.83 -9.41
CA ILE A 44 18.47 -0.27 -8.35
C ILE A 44 19.29 0.64 -7.42
N TYR A 45 20.49 0.21 -7.04
CA TYR A 45 21.38 1.00 -6.21
C TYR A 45 21.87 2.26 -6.91
N ASP A 46 22.27 2.14 -8.17
CA ASP A 46 22.71 3.27 -9.00
C ASP A 46 21.56 4.29 -9.17
N PHE A 47 20.37 3.83 -9.51
CA PHE A 47 19.16 4.66 -9.59
C PHE A 47 18.91 5.41 -8.27
N ALA A 48 18.98 4.72 -7.13
CA ALA A 48 18.74 5.32 -5.83
C ALA A 48 19.75 6.42 -5.45
N ASN A 49 20.97 6.37 -6.02
CA ASN A 49 22.02 7.39 -5.78
C ASN A 49 22.02 8.52 -6.80
N THR A 50 21.39 8.36 -7.95
CA THR A 50 21.48 9.30 -9.07
C THR A 50 20.16 10.00 -9.40
N VAL A 51 19.03 9.43 -9.00
CA VAL A 51 17.71 9.96 -9.30
C VAL A 51 17.48 11.32 -8.63
N ASP A 52 16.87 12.26 -9.33
CA ASP A 52 16.44 13.52 -8.74
C ASP A 52 15.19 13.29 -7.87
N VAL A 53 15.20 13.87 -6.67
CA VAL A 53 14.06 13.78 -5.73
C VAL A 53 12.78 14.33 -6.36
N GLU A 54 12.87 15.35 -7.20
CA GLU A 54 11.71 15.92 -7.90
C GLU A 54 11.02 14.88 -8.79
N ASP A 55 11.78 14.00 -9.44
CA ASP A 55 11.24 12.94 -10.31
C ASP A 55 10.46 11.88 -9.52
N LEU A 56 10.73 11.76 -8.22
CA LEU A 56 10.07 10.79 -7.33
C LEU A 56 8.84 11.34 -6.62
N LYS A 57 8.66 12.66 -6.55
CA LYS A 57 7.58 13.28 -5.75
C LYS A 57 6.20 12.75 -6.09
N HIS A 58 5.90 12.56 -7.35
CA HIS A 58 4.58 12.06 -7.79
C HIS A 58 4.27 10.66 -7.30
N VAL A 59 5.28 9.87 -6.90
CA VAL A 59 5.14 8.51 -6.33
C VAL A 59 5.23 8.53 -4.81
N LEU A 60 6.25 9.22 -4.26
CA LEU A 60 6.55 9.20 -2.84
C LEU A 60 5.63 10.09 -1.99
N ASP A 61 5.26 11.27 -2.48
CA ASP A 61 4.39 12.17 -1.73
C ASP A 61 3.01 11.55 -1.42
N PRO A 62 2.31 10.93 -2.37
CA PRO A 62 1.08 10.18 -2.06
C PRO A 62 1.31 9.03 -1.07
N GLN A 63 2.43 8.31 -1.18
CA GLN A 63 2.76 7.21 -0.28
C GLN A 63 2.98 7.71 1.16
N ILE A 64 3.79 8.75 1.32
CA ILE A 64 4.05 9.36 2.63
C ILE A 64 2.74 9.85 3.23
N LYS A 65 1.99 10.67 2.48
CA LYS A 65 0.75 11.28 2.95
C LYS A 65 -0.31 10.25 3.34
N CYS A 66 -0.60 9.29 2.47
CA CYS A 66 -1.67 8.33 2.72
C CYS A 66 -1.30 7.34 3.83
N ASN A 67 -0.09 6.78 3.79
CA ASN A 67 0.32 5.77 4.74
C ASN A 67 0.52 6.36 6.15
N MET A 68 1.01 7.59 6.27
CA MET A 68 1.08 8.27 7.55
C MET A 68 -0.31 8.63 8.09
N ALA A 69 -1.20 9.13 7.25
CA ALA A 69 -2.54 9.52 7.69
C ALA A 69 -3.32 8.35 8.31
N ILE A 70 -3.30 7.16 7.69
CA ILE A 70 -3.98 5.98 8.24
C ILE A 70 -3.26 5.46 9.50
N ALA A 71 -1.95 5.60 9.62
CA ALA A 71 -1.21 5.23 10.82
C ALA A 71 -1.59 6.13 12.01
N GLU A 72 -1.67 7.43 11.79
CA GLU A 72 -2.14 8.40 12.80
C GLU A 72 -3.60 8.14 13.20
N GLU A 73 -4.46 7.83 12.22
CA GLU A 73 -5.85 7.46 12.48
C GLU A 73 -5.94 6.21 13.36
N GLY A 74 -5.13 5.18 13.06
CA GLY A 74 -5.06 3.94 13.85
C GLY A 74 -4.54 4.13 15.28
N LEU A 75 -3.70 5.16 15.52
CA LEU A 75 -3.30 5.53 16.89
C LEU A 75 -4.37 6.34 17.63
N ARG A 76 -5.16 7.13 16.90
CA ARG A 76 -6.17 8.04 17.49
C ARG A 76 -7.45 7.30 17.88
N ASN A 77 -7.84 6.32 17.10
CA ASN A 77 -9.10 5.58 17.27
C ASN A 77 -8.83 4.08 17.52
N ASN A 78 -9.88 3.40 17.98
CA ASN A 78 -9.79 1.97 18.28
C ASN A 78 -10.06 1.12 17.05
N TYR A 79 -9.03 0.39 16.62
CA TYR A 79 -9.11 -0.56 15.50
C TYR A 79 -8.50 -1.91 15.89
N GLY A 80 -9.31 -2.97 15.81
CA GLY A 80 -8.84 -4.32 16.05
C GLY A 80 -8.18 -4.50 17.42
N ALA A 81 -6.95 -5.00 17.41
CA ALA A 81 -6.18 -5.25 18.63
C ALA A 81 -5.47 -4.02 19.20
N ASN A 82 -5.49 -2.89 18.51
CA ASN A 82 -4.81 -1.64 18.90
C ASN A 82 -3.32 -1.83 19.20
N ILE A 83 -2.63 -2.65 18.43
CA ILE A 83 -1.22 -3.04 18.68
C ILE A 83 -0.33 -1.80 18.80
N GLY A 84 -0.49 -0.82 17.89
CA GLY A 84 0.29 0.40 17.92
C GLY A 84 0.15 1.17 19.25
N SER A 85 -1.08 1.39 19.70
CA SER A 85 -1.36 2.09 20.97
C SER A 85 -0.86 1.31 22.18
N VAL A 86 -0.96 -0.01 22.17
CA VAL A 86 -0.43 -0.88 23.23
C VAL A 86 1.10 -0.77 23.30
N LEU A 87 1.79 -0.84 22.17
CA LEU A 87 3.26 -0.69 22.12
C LEU A 87 3.72 0.66 22.69
N LEU A 88 3.05 1.75 22.33
CA LEU A 88 3.39 3.08 22.87
C LEU A 88 3.14 3.18 24.37
N LYS A 89 2.03 2.65 24.88
CA LYS A 89 1.72 2.61 26.31
C LYS A 89 2.76 1.81 27.10
N MET A 90 3.20 0.68 26.57
CA MET A 90 4.22 -0.14 27.23
C MET A 90 5.60 0.51 27.25
N ALA A 91 5.92 1.32 26.26
CA ALA A 91 7.19 2.03 26.17
C ALA A 91 7.27 3.30 27.05
N GLY A 92 6.14 3.78 27.57
CA GLY A 92 6.07 4.96 28.42
C GLY A 92 6.13 6.30 27.65
N GLU A 93 6.50 7.38 28.36
CA GLU A 93 6.40 8.76 27.84
C GLU A 93 7.37 9.07 26.70
N ASN A 94 8.52 8.41 26.65
CA ASN A 94 9.58 8.68 25.66
C ASN A 94 9.97 7.42 24.88
N PRO A 95 9.10 6.90 24.02
CA PRO A 95 9.42 5.73 23.20
C PRO A 95 10.56 6.03 22.23
N ASP A 96 11.49 5.11 22.08
CA ASP A 96 12.55 5.22 21.10
C ASP A 96 11.98 5.21 19.65
N VAL A 97 12.80 5.63 18.69
CA VAL A 97 12.40 5.73 17.30
C VAL A 97 11.95 4.38 16.73
N ARG A 98 12.57 3.27 17.14
CA ARG A 98 12.21 1.92 16.66
C ARG A 98 10.84 1.51 17.18
N THR A 99 10.54 1.80 18.44
CA THR A 99 9.24 1.53 19.03
C THR A 99 8.15 2.38 18.37
N ARG A 100 8.41 3.68 18.13
CA ARG A 100 7.48 4.56 17.40
C ARG A 100 7.21 4.04 15.99
N ALA A 101 8.26 3.69 15.25
CA ALA A 101 8.14 3.18 13.88
C ALA A 101 7.28 1.90 13.81
N ARG A 102 7.54 0.94 14.72
CA ARG A 102 6.74 -0.29 14.82
C ARG A 102 5.30 -0.02 15.22
N ALA A 103 5.09 0.87 16.20
CA ALA A 103 3.77 1.21 16.68
C ALA A 103 2.91 1.88 15.59
N MET A 104 3.48 2.81 14.84
CA MET A 104 2.78 3.49 13.74
C MET A 104 2.45 2.53 12.59
N ALA A 105 3.39 1.68 12.19
CA ALA A 105 3.13 0.69 11.13
C ALA A 105 2.04 -0.31 11.56
N ALA A 106 2.06 -0.77 12.81
CA ALA A 106 1.04 -1.66 13.37
C ALA A 106 -0.33 -0.98 13.43
N ALA A 107 -0.39 0.30 13.87
CA ALA A 107 -1.64 1.04 13.96
C ALA A 107 -2.30 1.24 12.59
N GLY A 108 -1.52 1.58 11.56
CA GLY A 108 -2.03 1.68 10.19
C GLY A 108 -2.57 0.35 9.67
N SER A 109 -1.89 -0.76 9.95
CA SER A 109 -2.37 -2.10 9.59
C SER A 109 -3.65 -2.47 10.34
N ASP A 110 -3.74 -2.20 11.65
CA ASP A 110 -4.94 -2.41 12.43
C ASP A 110 -6.13 -1.62 11.87
N ALA A 111 -5.94 -0.32 11.61
CA ALA A 111 -6.97 0.53 11.02
C ALA A 111 -7.48 -0.03 9.69
N ARG A 112 -6.56 -0.33 8.78
CA ARG A 112 -6.90 -0.86 7.45
C ARG A 112 -7.65 -2.18 7.52
N MET A 113 -7.17 -3.12 8.32
CA MET A 113 -7.76 -4.47 8.43
C MET A 113 -9.11 -4.47 9.16
N ASN A 114 -9.43 -3.42 9.88
CA ASN A 114 -10.69 -3.26 10.61
C ASN A 114 -11.64 -2.22 10.01
N GLY A 115 -11.52 -1.97 8.71
CA GLY A 115 -12.54 -1.25 7.93
C GLY A 115 -12.32 0.28 7.85
N CYS A 116 -11.17 0.80 8.20
CA CYS A 116 -10.85 2.20 7.91
C CYS A 116 -10.77 2.43 6.40
N GLU A 117 -11.61 3.32 5.87
CA GLU A 117 -11.74 3.58 4.44
C GLU A 117 -10.68 4.55 3.88
N MET A 118 -9.70 4.94 4.68
CA MET A 118 -8.62 5.82 4.22
C MET A 118 -7.74 5.14 3.16
N PRO A 119 -7.31 5.90 2.14
CA PRO A 119 -6.45 5.35 1.09
C PRO A 119 -5.07 4.97 1.64
N VAL A 120 -4.49 3.91 1.08
CA VAL A 120 -3.10 3.50 1.32
C VAL A 120 -2.38 3.30 0.00
N VAL A 121 -1.09 3.60 -0.04
CA VAL A 121 -0.24 3.28 -1.19
C VAL A 121 0.42 1.93 -0.93
N ILE A 122 0.18 1.02 -1.86
CA ILE A 122 0.61 -0.38 -1.77
C ILE A 122 2.08 -0.55 -2.14
N CYS A 123 2.69 -1.63 -1.66
CA CYS A 123 3.93 -2.17 -2.17
C CYS A 123 3.71 -3.65 -2.52
N SER A 124 4.18 -4.08 -3.68
CA SER A 124 4.02 -5.46 -4.17
C SER A 124 2.59 -6.02 -4.06
N GLY A 125 1.59 -5.18 -4.37
CA GLY A 125 0.18 -5.56 -4.36
C GLY A 125 -0.49 -5.59 -2.98
N SER A 126 0.21 -5.19 -1.90
CA SER A 126 -0.32 -5.21 -0.53
C SER A 126 -0.23 -3.84 0.14
N GLY A 127 -1.35 -3.35 0.70
CA GLY A 127 -1.38 -2.12 1.49
C GLY A 127 -0.65 -2.25 2.82
N ASN A 128 -0.79 -3.38 3.51
CA ASN A 128 -0.02 -3.62 4.75
C ASN A 128 1.48 -3.64 4.47
N GLN A 129 1.90 -4.24 3.37
CA GLN A 129 3.30 -4.22 2.95
C GLN A 129 3.76 -2.80 2.59
N GLY A 130 2.93 -2.00 1.93
CA GLY A 130 3.20 -0.58 1.67
C GLY A 130 3.43 0.20 2.96
N MET A 131 2.60 0.01 3.97
CA MET A 131 2.75 0.67 5.28
C MET A 131 4.00 0.19 6.03
N THR A 132 4.26 -1.11 6.06
CA THR A 132 5.42 -1.66 6.78
C THR A 132 6.77 -1.34 6.13
N THR A 133 6.79 -1.06 4.85
CA THR A 133 8.02 -0.61 4.16
C THR A 133 8.24 0.88 4.25
N SER A 134 7.19 1.71 4.21
CA SER A 134 7.31 3.17 4.18
C SER A 134 7.31 3.83 5.57
N ILE A 135 6.36 3.49 6.44
CA ILE A 135 6.16 4.17 7.73
C ILE A 135 7.41 4.13 8.62
N PRO A 136 8.11 2.99 8.80
CA PRO A 136 9.32 2.97 9.62
C PRO A 136 10.42 3.90 9.12
N VAL A 137 10.57 4.04 7.81
CA VAL A 137 11.55 4.95 7.20
C VAL A 137 11.17 6.40 7.39
N ILE A 138 9.87 6.72 7.27
CA ILE A 138 9.35 8.08 7.45
C ILE A 138 9.47 8.54 8.92
N VAL A 139 9.28 7.62 9.86
CA VAL A 139 9.34 7.92 11.31
C VAL A 139 10.79 8.06 11.80
N TYR A 140 11.74 7.38 11.15
CA TYR A 140 13.16 7.42 11.48
C TYR A 140 13.78 8.75 11.11
#